data_29484a095aec271b0322a533a6112ff8
#
_entry.id   29484a095aec271b0322a533a6112ff8
#
_cell.length_a   1.000
_cell.length_b   1.000
_cell.length_c   1.000
_cell.angle_alpha   90.00
_cell.angle_beta   90.00
_cell.angle_gamma   90.00
#
_symmetry.space_group_name_H-M   'P 1'
#
loop_
_entity.id
_entity.type
_entity.pdbx_description
1 polymer ?
#
loop_
_entity_poly.entity_id
_entity_poly.type
_entity_poly.pdbx_seq_one_letter_code
_entity_poly.pdbx_strand_id
1 'polypeptide(L)'
;MKQLVLIKFLSAATIVCAADVPITQDELVRRTQELYDALVPGNQGPWKKHFADDCVFADEKGHIFDKPKLIADITPLPSGYSGTIKIQNAQSRIIGNTAILSYDADETETIFGQNLKARYHITDTWLQRNGNWQIIASQAHRYYEDPAVGKADPKKFADFIGTYELAPGQTRSVTGEGDKLFVERKGKKEQLLPETSVLFFRTGVEGRILFRYAANDKVDALIDRRNNEDVIWRKTK
;
A
#
# COMPACT_ATOMS: atom_id res chain seq x y z
N MET A 1 -85.50 1.87 -20.15
CA MET A 1 -84.16 1.35 -20.46
C MET A 1 -83.14 2.45 -20.12
N LYS A 2 -82.38 2.28 -18.97
CA LYS A 2 -81.33 3.22 -18.55
C LYS A 2 -79.97 2.63 -18.98
N GLN A 3 -79.27 3.30 -19.87
CA GLN A 3 -77.88 2.94 -20.25
C GLN A 3 -76.95 3.43 -19.18
N LEU A 4 -76.17 2.50 -18.60
CA LEU A 4 -75.10 2.76 -17.64
C LEU A 4 -73.78 3.01 -18.43
N VAL A 5 -73.28 4.24 -18.42
CA VAL A 5 -71.98 4.59 -19.02
C VAL A 5 -70.87 4.28 -18.00
N LEU A 6 -70.06 3.26 -18.32
CA LEU A 6 -68.89 2.86 -17.50
C LEU A 6 -67.66 3.68 -17.93
N ILE A 7 -67.31 4.69 -17.11
CA ILE A 7 -66.07 5.48 -17.33
C ILE A 7 -64.89 4.67 -16.73
N LYS A 8 -63.99 4.15 -17.62
CA LYS A 8 -62.74 3.56 -17.22
C LYS A 8 -61.75 4.67 -16.95
N PHE A 9 -61.34 4.84 -15.69
CA PHE A 9 -60.19 5.65 -15.29
C PHE A 9 -58.89 4.89 -15.66
N LEU A 10 -58.17 5.39 -16.63
CA LEU A 10 -56.81 4.91 -16.96
C LEU A 10 -55.85 5.63 -16.00
N SER A 11 -55.40 4.93 -14.96
CA SER A 11 -54.31 5.43 -14.10
C SER A 11 -52.99 5.33 -14.86
N ALA A 12 -52.49 6.44 -15.34
CA ALA A 12 -51.14 6.54 -15.86
C ALA A 12 -50.17 6.51 -14.66
N ALA A 13 -49.47 5.39 -14.45
CA ALA A 13 -48.37 5.32 -13.50
C ALA A 13 -47.21 6.11 -14.12
N THR A 14 -46.95 7.30 -13.60
CA THR A 14 -45.73 8.05 -13.88
C THR A 14 -44.56 7.32 -13.20
N ILE A 15 -43.72 6.66 -14.03
CA ILE A 15 -42.41 6.18 -13.58
C ILE A 15 -41.57 7.43 -13.36
N VAL A 16 -41.45 7.85 -12.12
CA VAL A 16 -40.44 8.84 -11.72
C VAL A 16 -39.09 8.13 -11.82
N CYS A 17 -38.40 8.29 -12.93
CA CYS A 17 -36.95 8.01 -12.98
C CYS A 17 -36.31 8.93 -11.93
N ALA A 18 -35.80 8.34 -10.84
CA ALA A 18 -34.95 9.06 -9.93
C ALA A 18 -33.81 9.66 -10.74
N ALA A 19 -33.73 10.98 -10.79
CA ALA A 19 -32.64 11.67 -11.50
C ALA A 19 -31.33 11.17 -10.88
N ASP A 20 -30.41 10.71 -11.73
CA ASP A 20 -29.07 10.31 -11.31
C ASP A 20 -28.39 11.55 -10.71
N VAL A 21 -28.28 11.57 -9.38
CA VAL A 21 -27.53 12.64 -8.71
C VAL A 21 -26.05 12.37 -8.97
N PRO A 22 -25.37 13.27 -9.70
CA PRO A 22 -23.96 13.09 -9.97
C PRO A 22 -23.18 13.11 -8.64
N ILE A 23 -22.32 12.11 -8.45
CA ILE A 23 -21.43 12.08 -7.30
C ILE A 23 -20.30 13.09 -7.49
N THR A 24 -19.79 13.65 -6.41
CA THR A 24 -18.65 14.58 -6.42
C THR A 24 -17.41 13.90 -5.83
N GLN A 25 -16.23 14.48 -6.09
CA GLN A 25 -14.99 14.01 -5.44
C GLN A 25 -15.11 14.09 -3.92
N ASP A 26 -15.62 15.18 -3.38
CA ASP A 26 -15.76 15.39 -1.94
C ASP A 26 -16.67 14.32 -1.31
N GLU A 27 -17.74 13.94 -2.00
CA GLU A 27 -18.63 12.88 -1.53
C GLU A 27 -17.96 11.51 -1.60
N LEU A 28 -17.17 11.20 -2.64
CA LEU A 28 -16.38 9.97 -2.71
C LEU A 28 -15.36 9.92 -1.56
N VAL A 29 -14.61 11.00 -1.33
CA VAL A 29 -13.64 11.10 -0.22
C VAL A 29 -14.32 10.92 1.12
N ARG A 30 -15.46 11.60 1.35
CA ARG A 30 -16.21 11.48 2.59
C ARG A 30 -16.66 10.04 2.85
N ARG A 31 -17.22 9.36 1.85
CA ARG A 31 -17.64 7.94 1.96
C ARG A 31 -16.47 7.01 2.21
N THR A 32 -15.35 7.25 1.55
CA THR A 32 -14.13 6.47 1.75
C THR A 32 -13.54 6.71 3.15
N GLN A 33 -13.54 7.95 3.66
CA GLN A 33 -13.10 8.24 5.02
C GLN A 33 -14.01 7.56 6.06
N GLU A 34 -15.33 7.51 5.81
CA GLU A 34 -16.28 6.78 6.63
C GLU A 34 -15.94 5.29 6.76
N LEU A 35 -15.41 4.66 5.69
CA LEU A 35 -14.93 3.28 5.74
C LEU A 35 -13.76 3.14 6.73
N TYR A 36 -12.76 4.00 6.63
CA TYR A 36 -11.58 3.94 7.48
C TYR A 36 -11.87 4.29 8.94
N ASP A 37 -12.72 5.28 9.19
CA ASP A 37 -13.13 5.64 10.55
C ASP A 37 -13.92 4.51 11.23
N ALA A 38 -14.51 3.59 10.45
CA ALA A 38 -15.24 2.43 10.92
C ALA A 38 -14.36 1.23 11.31
N LEU A 39 -13.07 1.20 10.93
CA LEU A 39 -12.17 0.06 11.18
C LEU A 39 -11.86 -0.12 12.66
N VAL A 40 -11.44 0.94 13.34
CA VAL A 40 -11.04 0.87 14.76
C VAL A 40 -12.15 0.31 15.66
N PRO A 41 -13.42 0.78 15.57
CA PRO A 41 -14.52 0.21 16.33
C PRO A 41 -15.04 -1.13 15.78
N GLY A 42 -14.54 -1.61 14.65
CA GLY A 42 -15.02 -2.82 13.99
C GLY A 42 -16.45 -2.67 13.43
N ASN A 43 -16.82 -1.45 13.04
CA ASN A 43 -18.16 -1.18 12.50
C ASN A 43 -18.25 -1.61 11.02
N GLN A 44 -18.88 -2.73 10.78
CA GLN A 44 -19.11 -3.29 9.43
C GLN A 44 -20.12 -2.49 8.58
N GLY A 45 -20.91 -1.59 9.18
CA GLY A 45 -22.02 -0.89 8.52
C GLY A 45 -21.61 -0.14 7.24
N PRO A 46 -20.64 0.79 7.28
CA PRO A 46 -20.17 1.51 6.11
C PRO A 46 -19.63 0.58 5.00
N TRP A 47 -18.92 -0.46 5.37
CA TRP A 47 -18.35 -1.44 4.43
C TRP A 47 -19.44 -2.25 3.73
N LYS A 48 -20.44 -2.72 4.46
CA LYS A 48 -21.64 -3.39 3.89
C LYS A 48 -22.39 -2.49 2.93
N LYS A 49 -22.47 -1.20 3.24
CA LYS A 49 -23.20 -0.20 2.44
C LYS A 49 -22.46 0.18 1.17
N HIS A 50 -21.15 0.45 1.29
CA HIS A 50 -20.38 1.07 0.20
C HIS A 50 -19.68 0.07 -0.72
N PHE A 51 -19.47 -1.17 -0.32
CA PHE A 51 -18.96 -2.21 -1.22
C PHE A 51 -20.12 -2.96 -1.89
N ALA A 52 -20.01 -3.18 -3.21
CA ALA A 52 -20.96 -4.01 -3.96
C ALA A 52 -20.80 -5.49 -3.59
N ASP A 53 -21.86 -6.30 -3.76
CA ASP A 53 -21.80 -7.73 -3.47
C ASP A 53 -20.85 -8.50 -4.40
N ASP A 54 -20.67 -7.99 -5.63
CA ASP A 54 -19.77 -8.51 -6.65
C ASP A 54 -18.43 -7.78 -6.71
N CYS A 55 -18.02 -7.11 -5.63
CA CYS A 55 -16.76 -6.37 -5.58
C CYS A 55 -15.54 -7.30 -5.59
N VAL A 56 -14.43 -6.77 -6.10
CA VAL A 56 -13.09 -7.36 -5.99
C VAL A 56 -12.22 -6.40 -5.17
N PHE A 57 -11.71 -6.86 -4.05
CA PHE A 57 -10.77 -6.10 -3.22
C PHE A 57 -9.42 -6.81 -3.21
N ALA A 58 -8.35 -6.05 -3.49
CA ALA A 58 -6.97 -6.53 -3.36
C ALA A 58 -6.25 -5.71 -2.29
N ASP A 59 -5.70 -6.38 -1.28
CA ASP A 59 -4.88 -5.74 -0.25
C ASP A 59 -3.48 -5.38 -0.75
N GLU A 60 -2.68 -4.75 0.10
CA GLU A 60 -1.31 -4.33 -0.21
C GLU A 60 -0.32 -5.49 -0.40
N LYS A 61 -0.73 -6.72 -0.09
CA LYS A 61 0.05 -7.97 -0.27
C LYS A 61 -0.40 -8.76 -1.49
N GLY A 62 -1.45 -8.28 -2.19
CA GLY A 62 -2.01 -8.94 -3.35
C GLY A 62 -2.99 -10.07 -3.03
N HIS A 63 -3.47 -10.19 -1.79
CA HIS A 63 -4.57 -11.10 -1.48
C HIS A 63 -5.88 -10.53 -2.02
N ILE A 64 -6.66 -11.38 -2.64
CA ILE A 64 -7.96 -11.00 -3.21
C ILE A 64 -9.07 -11.46 -2.26
N PHE A 65 -10.00 -10.58 -1.96
CA PHE A 65 -11.15 -10.80 -1.10
C PHE A 65 -12.44 -10.50 -1.84
N ASP A 66 -13.45 -11.32 -1.60
CA ASP A 66 -14.84 -10.97 -1.86
C ASP A 66 -15.44 -10.17 -0.69
N LYS A 67 -16.63 -9.61 -0.88
CA LYS A 67 -17.30 -8.82 0.16
C LYS A 67 -17.53 -9.60 1.46
N PRO A 68 -18.01 -10.85 1.46
CA PRO A 68 -18.19 -11.63 2.69
C PRO A 68 -16.91 -11.73 3.51
N LYS A 69 -15.78 -12.05 2.88
CA LYS A 69 -14.49 -12.17 3.54
C LYS A 69 -14.00 -10.81 4.05
N LEU A 70 -14.10 -9.77 3.22
CA LEU A 70 -13.74 -8.40 3.59
C LEU A 70 -14.51 -7.92 4.83
N ILE A 71 -15.82 -8.17 4.88
CA ILE A 71 -16.67 -7.79 6.03
C ILE A 71 -16.33 -8.61 7.28
N ALA A 72 -16.04 -9.91 7.13
CA ALA A 72 -15.71 -10.77 8.26
C ALA A 72 -14.43 -10.35 8.98
N ASP A 73 -13.47 -9.76 8.24
CA ASP A 73 -12.19 -9.31 8.79
C ASP A 73 -12.30 -7.97 9.56
N ILE A 74 -13.43 -7.24 9.41
CA ILE A 74 -13.66 -5.99 10.14
C ILE A 74 -14.19 -6.32 11.54
N THR A 75 -13.28 -6.31 12.50
CA THR A 75 -13.54 -6.55 13.92
C THR A 75 -12.96 -5.42 14.76
N PRO A 76 -13.50 -5.15 15.96
CA PRO A 76 -12.89 -4.15 16.84
C PRO A 76 -11.42 -4.43 17.09
N LEU A 77 -10.61 -3.39 17.12
CA LEU A 77 -9.20 -3.54 17.49
C LEU A 77 -9.09 -4.13 18.91
N PRO A 78 -8.11 -5.02 19.14
CA PRO A 78 -7.87 -5.57 20.48
C PRO A 78 -7.49 -4.48 21.49
N SER A 79 -7.67 -4.79 22.78
CA SER A 79 -7.18 -3.91 23.86
C SER A 79 -5.67 -3.65 23.71
N GLY A 80 -5.25 -2.40 23.87
CA GLY A 80 -3.87 -1.97 23.70
C GLY A 80 -3.53 -1.53 22.26
N TYR A 81 -4.50 -1.64 21.33
CA TYR A 81 -4.37 -1.15 19.95
C TYR A 81 -5.25 0.07 19.74
N SER A 82 -4.75 1.02 19.01
CA SER A 82 -5.48 2.18 18.50
C SER A 82 -4.87 2.67 17.21
N GLY A 83 -5.59 3.47 16.43
CA GLY A 83 -5.04 3.99 15.18
C GLY A 83 -6.00 4.90 14.45
N THR A 84 -5.51 5.47 13.37
CA THR A 84 -6.30 6.26 12.40
C THR A 84 -5.76 6.06 11.01
N ILE A 85 -6.64 6.13 10.02
CA ILE A 85 -6.25 6.21 8.60
C ILE A 85 -6.87 7.48 8.05
N LYS A 86 -6.05 8.35 7.44
CA LYS A 86 -6.48 9.63 6.87
C LYS A 86 -6.20 9.68 5.39
N ILE A 87 -7.23 10.06 4.62
CA ILE A 87 -7.12 10.24 3.17
C ILE A 87 -6.38 11.53 2.86
N GLN A 88 -5.42 11.45 1.94
CA GLN A 88 -4.64 12.54 1.41
C GLN A 88 -4.59 12.47 -0.13
N ASN A 89 -4.27 13.58 -0.78
CA ASN A 89 -3.97 13.66 -2.20
C ASN A 89 -5.03 13.02 -3.12
N ALA A 90 -6.31 13.10 -2.74
CA ALA A 90 -7.38 12.47 -3.48
C ALA A 90 -7.61 13.15 -4.85
N GLN A 91 -7.75 12.32 -5.88
CA GLN A 91 -8.13 12.72 -7.24
C GLN A 91 -9.21 11.78 -7.76
N SER A 92 -10.16 12.32 -8.49
CA SER A 92 -11.23 11.51 -9.07
C SER A 92 -11.43 11.73 -10.57
N ARG A 93 -11.96 10.70 -11.24
CA ARG A 93 -12.51 10.75 -12.59
C ARG A 93 -13.93 10.22 -12.54
N ILE A 94 -14.89 11.02 -12.97
CA ILE A 94 -16.31 10.65 -13.00
C ILE A 94 -16.76 10.62 -14.44
N ILE A 95 -17.27 9.49 -14.90
CA ILE A 95 -17.70 9.25 -16.28
C ILE A 95 -19.05 8.52 -16.23
N GLY A 96 -20.14 9.25 -16.47
CA GLY A 96 -21.50 8.68 -16.38
C GLY A 96 -21.76 8.10 -15.00
N ASN A 97 -22.06 6.82 -14.94
CA ASN A 97 -22.34 6.06 -13.73
C ASN A 97 -21.10 5.40 -13.10
N THR A 98 -19.90 5.76 -13.54
CA THR A 98 -18.64 5.20 -13.04
C THR A 98 -17.76 6.33 -12.50
N ALA A 99 -17.12 6.10 -11.35
CA ALA A 99 -16.12 7.00 -10.81
C ALA A 99 -14.89 6.21 -10.38
N ILE A 100 -13.71 6.76 -10.65
CA ILE A 100 -12.43 6.27 -10.14
C ILE A 100 -11.96 7.29 -9.11
N LEU A 101 -11.65 6.83 -7.90
CA LEU A 101 -11.03 7.62 -6.83
C LEU A 101 -9.64 7.07 -6.55
N SER A 102 -8.61 7.88 -6.75
CA SER A 102 -7.21 7.55 -6.46
C SER A 102 -6.75 8.44 -5.32
N TYR A 103 -6.16 7.88 -4.27
CA TYR A 103 -5.79 8.63 -3.07
C TYR A 103 -4.67 7.94 -2.29
N ASP A 104 -4.03 8.71 -1.41
CA ASP A 104 -3.14 8.19 -0.40
C ASP A 104 -3.90 8.00 0.91
N ALA A 105 -3.56 6.96 1.65
CA ALA A 105 -4.07 6.68 2.99
C ALA A 105 -2.88 6.66 3.98
N ASP A 106 -2.83 7.68 4.85
CA ASP A 106 -1.83 7.78 5.90
C ASP A 106 -2.36 7.08 7.15
N GLU A 107 -1.74 5.96 7.50
CA GLU A 107 -2.04 5.17 8.69
C GLU A 107 -1.10 5.54 9.83
N THR A 108 -1.68 5.72 11.00
CA THR A 108 -0.96 5.72 12.29
C THR A 108 -1.57 4.66 13.17
N GLU A 109 -0.74 3.83 13.77
CA GLU A 109 -1.17 2.79 14.69
C GLU A 109 -0.35 2.88 15.98
N THR A 110 -0.98 2.58 17.11
CA THR A 110 -0.32 2.44 18.39
C THR A 110 -0.61 1.06 18.94
N ILE A 111 0.45 0.30 19.20
CA ILE A 111 0.39 -1.06 19.76
C ILE A 111 1.10 -1.04 21.11
N PHE A 112 0.36 -1.15 22.22
CA PHE A 112 0.89 -1.07 23.60
C PHE A 112 1.85 0.10 23.80
N GLY A 113 1.50 1.29 23.28
CA GLY A 113 2.30 2.52 23.38
C GLY A 113 3.42 2.68 22.36
N GLN A 114 3.62 1.71 21.48
CA GLN A 114 4.56 1.80 20.35
C GLN A 114 3.86 2.34 19.12
N ASN A 115 4.40 3.41 18.53
CA ASN A 115 3.81 4.06 17.37
C ASN A 115 4.38 3.51 16.06
N LEU A 116 3.48 3.14 15.17
CA LEU A 116 3.76 2.67 13.81
C LEU A 116 3.13 3.64 12.81
N LYS A 117 3.73 3.72 11.63
CA LYS A 117 3.20 4.50 10.51
C LYS A 117 3.31 3.69 9.24
N ALA A 118 2.31 3.82 8.39
CA ALA A 118 2.35 3.29 7.04
C ALA A 118 1.62 4.25 6.10
N ARG A 119 1.97 4.22 4.83
CA ARG A 119 1.28 4.94 3.77
C ARG A 119 0.94 3.98 2.66
N TYR A 120 -0.27 4.12 2.15
CA TYR A 120 -0.78 3.32 1.04
C TYR A 120 -1.25 4.24 -0.09
N HIS A 121 -1.13 3.78 -1.32
CA HIS A 121 -1.85 4.32 -2.45
C HIS A 121 -3.00 3.37 -2.79
N ILE A 122 -4.21 3.91 -2.86
CA ILE A 122 -5.40 3.12 -3.13
C ILE A 122 -6.12 3.68 -4.36
N THR A 123 -6.66 2.79 -5.16
CA THR A 123 -7.53 3.13 -6.26
C THR A 123 -8.84 2.37 -6.13
N ASP A 124 -9.93 3.11 -5.95
CA ASP A 124 -11.28 2.58 -5.88
C ASP A 124 -12.04 2.86 -7.18
N THR A 125 -12.73 1.86 -7.69
CA THR A 125 -13.70 2.02 -8.77
C THR A 125 -15.10 1.95 -8.19
N TRP A 126 -15.82 3.05 -8.31
CA TRP A 126 -17.21 3.19 -7.87
C TRP A 126 -18.14 3.06 -9.08
N LEU A 127 -19.25 2.36 -8.90
CA LEU A 127 -20.29 2.22 -9.91
C LEU A 127 -21.65 2.56 -9.31
N GLN A 128 -22.42 3.37 -10.02
CA GLN A 128 -23.80 3.64 -9.66
C GLN A 128 -24.72 2.58 -10.26
N ARG A 129 -25.45 1.88 -9.40
CA ARG A 129 -26.50 0.92 -9.75
C ARG A 129 -27.76 1.23 -8.96
N ASN A 130 -28.89 1.38 -9.64
CA ASN A 130 -30.19 1.67 -8.98
C ASN A 130 -30.13 2.87 -8.03
N GLY A 131 -29.44 3.95 -8.45
CA GLY A 131 -29.27 5.18 -7.66
C GLY A 131 -28.22 5.10 -6.52
N ASN A 132 -27.59 3.94 -6.30
CA ASN A 132 -26.59 3.74 -5.26
C ASN A 132 -25.18 3.63 -5.85
N TRP A 133 -24.26 4.44 -5.32
CA TRP A 133 -22.84 4.36 -5.64
C TRP A 133 -22.15 3.36 -4.71
N GLN A 134 -21.51 2.34 -5.29
CA GLN A 134 -20.80 1.29 -4.55
C GLN A 134 -19.44 1.00 -5.19
N ILE A 135 -18.46 0.61 -4.37
CA ILE A 135 -17.14 0.16 -4.81
C ILE A 135 -17.29 -1.24 -5.41
N ILE A 136 -16.91 -1.37 -6.68
CA ILE A 136 -16.88 -2.66 -7.40
C ILE A 136 -15.46 -3.23 -7.49
N ALA A 137 -14.44 -2.38 -7.39
CA ALA A 137 -13.06 -2.80 -7.31
C ALA A 137 -12.26 -1.84 -6.43
N SER A 138 -11.34 -2.37 -5.63
CA SER A 138 -10.41 -1.61 -4.83
C SER A 138 -9.06 -2.32 -4.80
N GLN A 139 -7.98 -1.56 -4.94
CA GLN A 139 -6.63 -2.07 -4.86
C GLN A 139 -5.77 -1.16 -4.02
N ALA A 140 -5.14 -1.73 -3.00
CA ALA A 140 -4.17 -1.06 -2.16
C ALA A 140 -2.74 -1.41 -2.59
N HIS A 141 -1.84 -0.44 -2.51
CA HIS A 141 -0.41 -0.59 -2.69
C HIS A 141 0.30 0.13 -1.55
N ARG A 142 1.16 -0.57 -0.81
CA ARG A 142 1.95 0.05 0.26
C ARG A 142 3.14 0.80 -0.33
N TYR A 143 3.31 2.05 0.06
CA TYR A 143 4.52 2.80 -0.29
C TYR A 143 5.74 2.17 0.37
N TYR A 144 6.82 2.11 -0.41
CA TYR A 144 8.12 1.82 0.15
C TYR A 144 8.61 3.03 0.96
N GLU A 145 9.06 2.78 2.17
CA GLU A 145 9.72 3.75 3.03
C GLU A 145 11.12 3.23 3.38
N ASP A 146 12.10 4.13 3.35
CA ASP A 146 13.44 3.80 3.79
C ASP A 146 13.42 3.43 5.29
N PRO A 147 14.18 2.41 5.73
CA PRO A 147 14.28 2.10 7.15
C PRO A 147 14.96 3.24 7.91
N ALA A 148 14.75 3.26 9.21
CA ALA A 148 15.48 4.17 10.07
C ALA A 148 16.99 3.92 9.96
N VAL A 149 17.77 5.00 9.85
CA VAL A 149 19.22 4.89 9.85
C VAL A 149 19.68 4.40 11.22
N GLY A 150 20.26 3.20 11.22
CA GLY A 150 20.82 2.56 12.40
C GLY A 150 22.27 2.98 12.64
N LYS A 151 23.01 2.14 13.38
CA LYS A 151 24.41 2.40 13.70
C LYS A 151 25.31 1.28 13.17
N ALA A 152 26.42 1.67 12.55
CA ALA A 152 27.52 0.78 12.20
C ALA A 152 28.83 1.39 12.71
N ASP A 153 29.82 0.56 13.01
CA ASP A 153 31.16 1.02 13.42
C ASP A 153 31.99 1.34 12.18
N PRO A 154 32.37 2.61 11.93
CA PRO A 154 33.17 2.98 10.76
C PRO A 154 34.53 2.28 10.71
N LYS A 155 35.10 1.85 11.86
CA LYS A 155 36.34 1.09 11.90
C LYS A 155 36.25 -0.27 11.20
N LYS A 156 35.06 -0.84 11.12
CA LYS A 156 34.78 -2.09 10.42
C LYS A 156 34.52 -1.92 8.91
N PHE A 157 34.41 -0.69 8.44
CA PHE A 157 34.16 -0.44 7.00
C PHE A 157 35.29 -0.94 6.10
N ALA A 158 36.51 -1.01 6.62
CA ALA A 158 37.64 -1.61 5.90
C ALA A 158 37.38 -3.08 5.51
N ASP A 159 36.59 -3.83 6.30
CA ASP A 159 36.22 -5.22 6.01
C ASP A 159 35.29 -5.32 4.78
N PHE A 160 34.48 -4.29 4.55
CA PHE A 160 33.49 -4.25 3.49
C PHE A 160 34.04 -3.72 2.16
N ILE A 161 35.10 -2.91 2.23
CA ILE A 161 35.72 -2.32 1.03
C ILE A 161 36.30 -3.41 0.15
N GLY A 162 36.08 -3.28 -1.15
CA GLY A 162 36.62 -4.20 -2.16
C GLY A 162 35.75 -4.35 -3.38
N THR A 163 36.14 -5.30 -4.22
CA THR A 163 35.42 -5.67 -5.44
C THR A 163 34.65 -6.96 -5.21
N TYR A 164 33.40 -6.96 -5.66
CA TYR A 164 32.50 -8.10 -5.56
C TYR A 164 32.01 -8.48 -6.94
N GLU A 165 32.02 -9.78 -7.25
CA GLU A 165 31.67 -10.31 -8.55
C GLU A 165 30.47 -11.26 -8.46
N LEU A 166 29.49 -11.06 -9.33
CA LEU A 166 28.33 -11.93 -9.49
C LEU A 166 28.60 -13.05 -10.50
N ALA A 167 29.19 -12.68 -11.63
CA ALA A 167 29.58 -13.55 -12.73
C ALA A 167 30.74 -12.89 -13.47
N PRO A 168 31.47 -13.59 -14.33
CA PRO A 168 32.62 -13.03 -15.06
C PRO A 168 32.31 -11.66 -15.72
N GLY A 169 33.02 -10.63 -15.30
CA GLY A 169 32.83 -9.27 -15.75
C GLY A 169 31.63 -8.51 -15.19
N GLN A 170 30.83 -9.14 -14.33
CA GLN A 170 29.74 -8.47 -13.61
C GLN A 170 30.20 -8.11 -12.20
N THR A 171 30.76 -6.94 -12.06
CA THR A 171 31.34 -6.48 -10.80
C THR A 171 30.61 -5.28 -10.23
N ARG A 172 30.75 -5.09 -8.92
CA ARG A 172 30.50 -3.85 -8.19
C ARG A 172 31.63 -3.64 -7.19
N SER A 173 31.92 -2.38 -6.88
CA SER A 173 32.90 -2.03 -5.86
C SER A 173 32.23 -1.40 -4.65
N VAL A 174 32.79 -1.67 -3.49
CA VAL A 174 32.46 -0.95 -2.25
C VAL A 174 33.67 -0.11 -1.87
N THR A 175 33.41 1.17 -1.60
CA THR A 175 34.46 2.15 -1.24
C THR A 175 34.06 2.88 0.03
N GLY A 176 35.07 3.39 0.77
CA GLY A 176 34.88 4.20 1.97
C GLY A 176 35.33 5.63 1.75
N GLU A 177 34.60 6.61 2.27
CA GLU A 177 34.96 8.02 2.31
C GLU A 177 34.63 8.57 3.71
N GLY A 178 35.69 8.73 4.53
CA GLY A 178 35.52 9.09 5.94
C GLY A 178 34.72 8.01 6.68
N ASP A 179 33.59 8.40 7.28
CA ASP A 179 32.67 7.53 8.01
C ASP A 179 31.51 7.00 7.15
N LYS A 180 31.64 7.04 5.81
CA LYS A 180 30.60 6.64 4.86
C LYS A 180 31.07 5.50 3.97
N LEU A 181 30.15 4.60 3.68
CA LEU A 181 30.30 3.55 2.66
C LEU A 181 29.52 3.89 1.42
N PHE A 182 30.06 3.49 0.26
CA PHE A 182 29.41 3.61 -1.04
C PHE A 182 29.51 2.29 -1.79
N VAL A 183 28.49 2.00 -2.57
CA VAL A 183 28.52 0.95 -3.58
C VAL A 183 28.49 1.57 -4.96
N GLU A 184 29.33 1.07 -5.85
CA GLU A 184 29.37 1.52 -7.24
C GLU A 184 29.16 0.35 -8.20
N ARG A 185 28.36 0.58 -9.23
CA ARG A 185 28.14 -0.35 -10.34
C ARG A 185 27.89 0.44 -11.61
N LYS A 186 28.63 0.09 -12.68
CA LYS A 186 28.50 0.73 -14.00
C LYS A 186 28.56 2.26 -13.95
N GLY A 187 29.46 2.81 -13.12
CA GLY A 187 29.64 4.26 -12.97
C GLY A 187 28.60 4.97 -12.08
N LYS A 188 27.59 4.26 -11.58
CA LYS A 188 26.64 4.82 -10.61
C LYS A 188 27.11 4.50 -9.19
N LYS A 189 27.45 5.55 -8.44
CA LYS A 189 27.86 5.48 -7.04
C LYS A 189 26.72 5.89 -6.14
N GLU A 190 26.38 5.05 -5.15
CA GLU A 190 25.28 5.24 -4.21
C GLU A 190 25.79 5.06 -2.78
N GLN A 191 25.37 5.92 -1.86
CA GLN A 191 25.73 5.78 -0.45
C GLN A 191 24.98 4.59 0.17
N LEU A 192 25.68 3.85 1.03
CA LEU A 192 25.15 2.81 1.88
C LEU A 192 24.88 3.38 3.27
N LEU A 193 23.61 3.45 3.64
CA LEU A 193 23.18 3.86 4.98
C LEU A 193 23.02 2.61 5.85
N PRO A 194 23.56 2.58 7.08
CA PRO A 194 23.44 1.41 7.94
C PRO A 194 21.99 1.24 8.44
N GLU A 195 21.47 0.04 8.40
CA GLU A 195 20.31 -0.42 9.15
C GLU A 195 20.79 -1.14 10.42
N THR A 196 21.83 -1.96 10.28
CA THR A 196 22.56 -2.59 11.38
C THR A 196 24.07 -2.53 11.10
N SER A 197 24.89 -3.19 11.94
CA SER A 197 26.35 -3.25 11.76
C SER A 197 26.83 -3.89 10.45
N VAL A 198 25.99 -4.72 9.79
CA VAL A 198 26.32 -5.46 8.56
C VAL A 198 25.26 -5.36 7.47
N LEU A 199 24.10 -4.80 7.78
CA LEU A 199 22.98 -4.60 6.87
C LEU A 199 22.83 -3.13 6.52
N PHE A 200 22.80 -2.82 5.24
CA PHE A 200 22.75 -1.47 4.72
C PHE A 200 21.64 -1.32 3.68
N PHE A 201 21.21 -0.11 3.46
CA PHE A 201 20.24 0.24 2.44
C PHE A 201 20.71 1.45 1.60
N ARG A 202 20.07 1.66 0.48
CA ARG A 202 20.23 2.84 -0.38
C ARG A 202 18.92 3.61 -0.39
N THR A 203 18.98 4.91 -0.26
CA THR A 203 17.77 5.76 -0.23
C THR A 203 16.88 5.52 -1.43
N GLY A 204 15.59 5.28 -1.18
CA GLY A 204 14.57 5.04 -2.21
C GLY A 204 14.69 3.70 -2.93
N VAL A 205 15.48 2.74 -2.41
CA VAL A 205 15.68 1.41 -3.01
C VAL A 205 15.28 0.33 -2.01
N GLU A 206 14.25 -0.45 -2.33
CA GLU A 206 13.72 -1.51 -1.47
C GLU A 206 14.75 -2.59 -1.09
N GLY A 207 15.69 -2.88 -1.99
CA GLY A 207 16.74 -3.89 -1.74
C GLY A 207 17.70 -3.51 -0.62
N ARG A 208 18.15 -4.51 0.14
CA ARG A 208 19.16 -4.40 1.20
C ARG A 208 20.50 -4.95 0.74
N ILE A 209 21.57 -4.43 1.30
CA ILE A 209 22.93 -4.95 1.11
C ILE A 209 23.40 -5.49 2.45
N LEU A 210 23.61 -6.81 2.51
CA LEU A 210 24.12 -7.51 3.65
C LEU A 210 25.56 -7.95 3.38
N PHE A 211 26.52 -7.58 4.24
CA PHE A 211 27.87 -8.11 4.19
C PHE A 211 27.96 -9.39 5.05
N ARG A 212 28.39 -10.47 4.41
CA ARG A 212 28.51 -11.78 5.06
C ARG A 212 29.96 -12.00 5.47
N TYR A 213 30.16 -12.37 6.72
CA TYR A 213 31.43 -12.86 7.23
C TYR A 213 31.51 -14.39 7.06
N ALA A 214 32.64 -14.87 6.55
CA ALA A 214 32.97 -16.29 6.52
C ALA A 214 33.47 -16.76 7.89
N ALA A 215 33.71 -18.07 8.04
CA ALA A 215 34.17 -18.68 9.29
C ALA A 215 35.55 -18.18 9.78
N ASN A 216 36.32 -17.49 8.94
CA ASN A 216 37.62 -16.89 9.24
C ASN A 216 37.52 -15.40 9.61
N ASP A 217 36.33 -14.92 9.96
CA ASP A 217 36.03 -13.54 10.31
C ASP A 217 36.35 -12.50 9.20
N LYS A 218 36.44 -12.94 7.93
CA LYS A 218 36.59 -12.06 6.77
C LYS A 218 35.30 -11.99 5.98
N VAL A 219 35.01 -10.80 5.46
CA VAL A 219 33.87 -10.63 4.54
C VAL A 219 34.17 -11.35 3.22
N ASP A 220 33.34 -12.32 2.87
CA ASP A 220 33.46 -13.14 1.67
C ASP A 220 32.39 -12.80 0.61
N ALA A 221 31.33 -12.13 0.99
CA ALA A 221 30.24 -11.78 0.08
C ALA A 221 29.51 -10.51 0.46
N LEU A 222 28.99 -9.84 -0.56
CA LEU A 222 27.93 -8.87 -0.52
C LEU A 222 26.66 -9.56 -1.03
N ILE A 223 25.62 -9.57 -0.24
CA ILE A 223 24.33 -10.14 -0.58
C ILE A 223 23.36 -8.99 -0.89
N ASP A 224 22.89 -8.93 -2.11
CA ASP A 224 21.86 -7.98 -2.54
C ASP A 224 20.50 -8.67 -2.36
N ARG A 225 19.88 -8.41 -1.22
CA ARG A 225 18.58 -8.99 -0.85
C ARG A 225 17.47 -8.19 -1.50
N ARG A 226 16.65 -8.87 -2.29
CA ARG A 226 15.52 -8.27 -3.00
C ARG A 226 14.28 -9.11 -2.75
N ASN A 227 13.21 -8.48 -2.33
CA ASN A 227 12.04 -9.22 -1.91
C ASN A 227 12.44 -10.30 -0.89
N ASN A 228 12.21 -11.56 -1.20
CA ASN A 228 12.58 -12.71 -0.37
C ASN A 228 13.75 -13.51 -0.94
N GLU A 229 14.51 -12.94 -1.90
CA GLU A 229 15.59 -13.64 -2.61
C GLU A 229 16.92 -12.92 -2.46
N ASP A 230 18.00 -13.69 -2.40
CA ASP A 230 19.36 -13.20 -2.25
C ASP A 230 20.16 -13.38 -3.54
N VAL A 231 20.76 -12.28 -4.02
CA VAL A 231 21.74 -12.27 -5.10
C VAL A 231 23.13 -12.13 -4.49
N ILE A 232 23.95 -13.18 -4.56
CA ILE A 232 25.22 -13.27 -3.88
C ILE A 232 26.36 -12.81 -4.80
N TRP A 233 27.03 -11.75 -4.39
CA TRP A 233 28.26 -11.22 -5.02
C TRP A 233 29.45 -11.64 -4.18
N ARG A 234 30.36 -12.44 -4.73
CA ARG A 234 31.54 -12.93 -4.03
C ARG A 234 32.62 -11.88 -3.99
N LYS A 235 33.27 -11.68 -2.85
CA LYS A 235 34.40 -10.77 -2.72
C LYS A 235 35.60 -11.35 -3.47
N THR A 236 36.20 -10.55 -4.37
CA THR A 236 37.38 -10.95 -5.18
C THR A 236 38.66 -10.18 -4.83
N LYS A 237 38.50 -8.98 -4.26
CA LYS A 237 39.62 -8.13 -3.80
C LYS A 237 39.18 -7.30 -2.61
#